data_d52dbafd17533f79492313b5f73bc973
#
_entry.id   d52dbafd17533f79492313b5f73bc973
#
_cell.length_a   1.000
_cell.length_b   1.000
_cell.length_c   1.000
_cell.angle_alpha   90.00
_cell.angle_beta   90.00
_cell.angle_gamma   90.00
#
_symmetry.space_group_name_H-M   'P 1'
#
loop_
_entity.id
_entity.type
_entity.pdbx_description
1 polymer ?
#
loop_
_entity_poly.entity_id
_entity_poly.type
_entity_poly.pdbx_seq_one_letter_code
_entity_poly.pdbx_strand_id
1 'polypeptide(L)'
;MTLNVYAARISVRDPDRLDITRKSAMGDGLAFAPSWAILNPALSMRDVSNNLAAVTEWQCPDDDTRDMLHATAGRIAVAMWALYSPAYVAEMRQSYRRDRGPWDRLLSRRRVVLACYCTDAEHCHRRILGAEILPRLGAVWCGEASP
;
A
#
# COMPACT_ATOMS: atom_id res chain seq x y z
N MET A 1 -3.98 26.39 -4.78
CA MET A 1 -4.89 25.26 -5.04
C MET A 1 -4.33 24.04 -4.33
N THR A 2 -5.14 23.35 -3.56
CA THR A 2 -4.68 22.21 -2.73
C THR A 2 -5.15 20.91 -3.35
N LEU A 3 -4.25 19.91 -3.42
CA LEU A 3 -4.58 18.58 -3.88
C LEU A 3 -5.38 17.83 -2.81
N ASN A 4 -6.57 17.35 -3.14
CA ASN A 4 -7.34 16.41 -2.32
C ASN A 4 -6.99 14.97 -2.71
N VAL A 5 -6.54 14.18 -1.75
CA VAL A 5 -6.04 12.81 -1.96
C VAL A 5 -7.01 11.81 -1.36
N TYR A 6 -7.50 10.92 -2.19
CA TYR A 6 -8.29 9.75 -1.82
C TYR A 6 -7.50 8.49 -2.15
N ALA A 7 -7.92 7.38 -1.60
CA ALA A 7 -7.41 6.07 -1.99
C ALA A 7 -8.55 5.10 -2.27
N ALA A 8 -8.28 4.06 -3.07
CA ALA A 8 -9.26 3.04 -3.39
C ALA A 8 -8.58 1.76 -3.87
N ARG A 9 -9.37 0.70 -4.01
CA ARG A 9 -8.93 -0.51 -4.72
C ARG A 9 -8.81 -0.23 -6.21
N ILE A 10 -7.97 -1.02 -6.89
CA ILE A 10 -7.66 -0.85 -8.32
C ILE A 10 -8.91 -0.90 -9.23
N SER A 11 -9.96 -1.56 -8.79
CA SER A 11 -11.24 -1.68 -9.52
C SER A 11 -12.08 -0.41 -9.52
N VAL A 12 -11.69 0.62 -8.78
CA VAL A 12 -12.44 1.88 -8.74
C VAL A 12 -12.58 2.49 -10.13
N ARG A 13 -13.78 2.91 -10.46
CA ARG A 13 -14.08 3.63 -11.70
C ARG A 13 -14.18 5.13 -11.40
N ASP A 14 -13.03 5.78 -11.41
CA ASP A 14 -12.93 7.20 -11.09
C ASP A 14 -12.02 7.88 -12.12
N PRO A 15 -12.42 9.02 -12.72
CA PRO A 15 -11.62 9.72 -13.72
C PRO A 15 -10.29 10.25 -13.18
N ASP A 16 -10.21 10.51 -11.86
CA ASP A 16 -8.99 10.96 -11.19
C ASP A 16 -8.13 9.81 -10.65
N ARG A 17 -8.45 8.57 -11.02
CA ARG A 17 -7.69 7.38 -10.61
C ARG A 17 -6.25 7.46 -11.10
N LEU A 18 -5.32 7.22 -10.18
CA LEU A 18 -3.90 7.01 -10.45
C LEU A 18 -3.49 5.63 -9.94
N ASP A 19 -3.19 4.71 -10.85
CA ASP A 19 -2.64 3.41 -10.51
C ASP A 19 -1.19 3.59 -10.03
N ILE A 20 -0.92 3.25 -8.78
CA ILE A 20 0.40 3.33 -8.13
C ILE A 20 0.99 1.95 -7.83
N THR A 21 0.58 0.93 -8.58
CA THR A 21 1.05 -0.44 -8.39
C THR A 21 2.24 -0.77 -9.28
N ARG A 22 3.19 -1.56 -8.78
CA ARG A 22 4.32 -2.04 -9.62
C ARG A 22 3.85 -2.94 -10.76
N LYS A 23 2.73 -3.64 -10.58
CA LYS A 23 2.22 -4.62 -11.53
C LYS A 23 1.59 -4.00 -12.77
N SER A 24 0.84 -2.91 -12.63
CA SER A 24 0.01 -2.38 -13.71
C SER A 24 0.11 -0.87 -13.93
N ALA A 25 0.81 -0.12 -13.07
CA ALA A 25 0.96 1.31 -13.24
C ALA A 25 1.73 1.64 -14.52
N MET A 26 1.31 2.71 -15.17
CA MET A 26 1.95 3.28 -16.35
C MET A 26 2.19 4.78 -16.15
N GLY A 27 3.15 5.34 -16.87
CA GLY A 27 3.43 6.77 -16.81
C GLY A 27 3.80 7.23 -15.40
N ASP A 28 3.19 8.31 -14.94
CA ASP A 28 3.49 8.93 -13.65
C ASP A 28 3.23 8.03 -12.45
N GLY A 29 2.29 7.11 -12.54
CA GLY A 29 1.97 6.18 -11.45
C GLY A 29 3.16 5.30 -11.03
N LEU A 30 4.06 4.99 -11.97
CA LEU A 30 5.27 4.21 -11.68
C LEU A 30 6.22 4.91 -10.72
N ALA A 31 6.23 6.24 -10.68
CA ALA A 31 7.07 7.01 -9.75
C ALA A 31 6.68 6.79 -8.28
N PHE A 32 5.44 6.35 -8.05
CA PHE A 32 4.86 6.12 -6.72
C PHE A 32 4.72 4.63 -6.38
N ALA A 33 5.01 3.74 -7.33
CA ALA A 33 4.95 2.29 -7.11
C ALA A 33 6.18 1.79 -6.33
N PRO A 34 6.00 0.86 -5.37
CA PRO A 34 7.14 0.23 -4.70
C PRO A 34 7.99 -0.55 -5.70
N SER A 35 9.30 -0.61 -5.48
CA SER A 35 10.16 -1.48 -6.28
C SER A 35 9.89 -2.96 -5.96
N TRP A 36 10.26 -3.86 -6.89
CA TRP A 36 10.19 -5.29 -6.64
C TRP A 36 11.10 -5.72 -5.47
N ALA A 37 12.18 -4.99 -5.22
CA ALA A 37 13.11 -5.29 -4.13
C ALA A 37 12.46 -5.25 -2.75
N ILE A 38 11.53 -4.31 -2.52
CA ILE A 38 10.78 -4.23 -1.26
C ILE A 38 9.43 -4.95 -1.33
N LEU A 39 8.82 -5.02 -2.50
CA LEU A 39 7.49 -5.59 -2.68
C LEU A 39 7.52 -7.12 -2.59
N ASN A 40 8.45 -7.80 -3.25
CA ASN A 40 8.50 -9.26 -3.25
C ASN A 40 8.65 -9.89 -1.87
N PRO A 41 9.56 -9.43 -0.98
CA PRO A 41 9.62 -9.94 0.38
C PRO A 41 8.33 -9.71 1.16
N ALA A 42 7.72 -8.54 1.01
CA ALA A 42 6.45 -8.22 1.67
C ALA A 42 5.31 -9.13 1.21
N LEU A 43 5.20 -9.39 -0.09
CA LEU A 43 4.20 -10.32 -0.64
C LEU A 43 4.41 -11.74 -0.12
N SER A 44 5.65 -12.22 -0.07
CA SER A 44 5.98 -13.55 0.46
C SER A 44 5.60 -13.68 1.93
N MET A 45 5.92 -12.70 2.76
CA MET A 45 5.53 -12.68 4.17
C MET A 45 4.01 -12.64 4.35
N ARG A 46 3.32 -11.84 3.53
CA ARG A 46 1.86 -11.76 3.52
C ARG A 46 1.23 -13.12 3.17
N ASP A 47 1.75 -13.81 2.18
CA ASP A 47 1.23 -15.11 1.75
C ASP A 47 1.41 -16.15 2.87
N VAL A 48 2.56 -16.17 3.55
CA VAL A 48 2.79 -17.04 4.71
C VAL A 48 1.81 -16.70 5.84
N SER A 49 1.64 -15.42 6.16
CA SER A 49 0.69 -14.97 7.17
C SER A 49 -0.73 -15.40 6.84
N ASN A 50 -1.19 -15.20 5.60
CA ASN A 50 -2.52 -15.59 5.16
C ASN A 50 -2.73 -17.12 5.23
N ASN A 51 -1.74 -17.90 4.83
CA ASN A 51 -1.80 -19.36 4.89
C ASN A 51 -1.91 -19.87 6.33
N LEU A 52 -1.14 -19.31 7.24
CA LEU A 52 -1.22 -19.67 8.67
C LEU A 52 -2.55 -19.23 9.30
N ALA A 53 -3.06 -18.06 8.95
CA ALA A 53 -4.35 -17.58 9.44
C ALA A 53 -5.53 -18.40 8.92
N ALA A 54 -5.39 -19.04 7.76
CA ALA A 54 -6.43 -19.85 7.12
C ALA A 54 -6.46 -21.31 7.60
N VAL A 55 -5.57 -21.72 8.51
CA VAL A 55 -5.57 -23.11 9.04
C VAL A 55 -6.87 -23.42 9.74
N THR A 56 -7.52 -24.48 9.29
CA THR A 56 -8.82 -24.96 9.77
C THR A 56 -8.69 -26.14 10.73
N GLU A 57 -9.80 -26.53 11.36
CA GLU A 57 -9.90 -27.72 12.20
C GLU A 57 -9.54 -29.00 11.46
N TRP A 58 -9.80 -29.08 10.16
CA TRP A 58 -9.43 -30.21 9.33
C TRP A 58 -7.93 -30.38 9.15
N GLN A 59 -7.22 -29.26 9.09
CA GLN A 59 -5.76 -29.24 8.91
C GLN A 59 -5.01 -29.36 10.23
N CYS A 60 -5.60 -28.83 11.32
CA CYS A 60 -5.02 -28.86 12.65
C CYS A 60 -6.14 -29.03 13.70
N PRO A 61 -6.51 -30.30 14.07
CA PRO A 61 -7.56 -30.57 15.06
C PRO A 61 -7.22 -30.12 16.48
N ASP A 62 -5.94 -29.99 16.81
CA ASP A 62 -5.46 -29.46 18.09
C ASP A 62 -5.68 -27.96 18.15
N ASP A 63 -6.55 -27.50 19.08
CA ASP A 63 -6.91 -26.11 19.27
C ASP A 63 -5.69 -25.25 19.65
N ASP A 64 -4.85 -25.73 20.56
CA ASP A 64 -3.69 -24.95 21.03
C ASP A 64 -2.68 -24.70 19.90
N THR A 65 -2.41 -25.70 19.07
CA THR A 65 -1.54 -25.56 17.89
C THR A 65 -2.16 -24.64 16.85
N ARG A 66 -3.47 -24.76 16.60
CA ARG A 66 -4.18 -23.87 15.67
C ARG A 66 -4.12 -22.43 16.13
N ASP A 67 -4.39 -22.15 17.40
CA ASP A 67 -4.32 -20.81 17.97
C ASP A 67 -2.91 -20.23 17.90
N MET A 68 -1.88 -21.06 18.13
CA MET A 68 -0.49 -20.65 17.95
C MET A 68 -0.17 -20.27 16.50
N LEU A 69 -0.67 -21.02 15.51
CA LEU A 69 -0.48 -20.72 14.09
C LEU A 69 -1.17 -19.41 13.70
N HIS A 70 -2.39 -19.19 14.17
CA HIS A 70 -3.13 -17.95 13.94
C HIS A 70 -2.43 -16.75 14.60
N ALA A 71 -1.93 -16.90 15.81
CA ALA A 71 -1.16 -15.86 16.49
C ALA A 71 0.17 -15.55 15.76
N THR A 72 0.82 -16.58 15.23
CA THR A 72 2.05 -16.43 14.44
C THR A 72 1.77 -15.68 13.13
N ALA A 73 0.64 -15.94 12.48
CA ALA A 73 0.19 -15.18 11.30
C ALA A 73 0.11 -13.67 11.59
N GLY A 74 -0.48 -13.29 12.72
CA GLY A 74 -0.56 -11.90 13.16
C GLY A 74 0.81 -11.26 13.38
N ARG A 75 1.74 -11.98 14.01
CA ARG A 75 3.11 -11.49 14.21
C ARG A 75 3.87 -11.29 12.90
N ILE A 76 3.69 -12.19 11.94
CA ILE A 76 4.29 -12.07 10.60
C ILE A 76 3.74 -10.84 9.88
N ALA A 77 2.43 -10.61 9.93
CA ALA A 77 1.81 -9.43 9.32
C ALA A 77 2.35 -8.12 9.92
N VAL A 78 2.49 -8.05 11.24
CA VAL A 78 3.08 -6.89 11.92
C VAL A 78 4.55 -6.69 11.52
N ALA A 79 5.34 -7.77 11.48
CA ALA A 79 6.75 -7.69 11.07
C ALA A 79 6.90 -7.27 9.61
N MET A 80 6.06 -7.78 8.71
CA MET A 80 6.04 -7.38 7.31
C MET A 80 5.80 -5.87 7.17
N TRP A 81 4.81 -5.34 7.85
CA TRP A 81 4.50 -3.91 7.80
C TRP A 81 5.62 -3.05 8.38
N ALA A 82 6.22 -3.49 9.49
CA ALA A 82 7.35 -2.79 10.12
C ALA A 82 8.60 -2.71 9.22
N LEU A 83 8.81 -3.70 8.34
CA LEU A 83 9.89 -3.68 7.34
C LEU A 83 9.52 -2.90 6.09
N TYR A 84 8.32 -3.13 5.57
CA TYR A 84 7.86 -2.55 4.30
C TYR A 84 7.64 -1.05 4.38
N SER A 85 6.95 -0.58 5.43
CA SER A 85 6.54 0.83 5.55
C SER A 85 7.72 1.81 5.49
N PRO A 86 8.79 1.67 6.32
CA PRO A 86 9.93 2.58 6.23
C PRO A 86 10.71 2.44 4.92
N ALA A 87 10.77 1.24 4.34
CA ALA A 87 11.43 1.01 3.05
C ALA A 87 10.70 1.74 1.91
N TYR A 88 9.37 1.69 1.88
CA TYR A 88 8.58 2.44 0.92
C TYR A 88 8.75 3.96 1.08
N VAL A 89 8.73 4.48 2.31
CA VAL A 89 8.98 5.91 2.57
C VAL A 89 10.36 6.33 2.06
N ALA A 90 11.39 5.49 2.27
CA ALA A 90 12.74 5.76 1.78
C ALA A 90 12.80 5.80 0.25
N GLU A 91 12.15 4.86 -0.43
CA GLU A 91 12.05 4.87 -1.90
C GLU A 91 11.33 6.12 -2.42
N MET A 92 10.24 6.52 -1.80
CA MET A 92 9.48 7.71 -2.21
C MET A 92 10.29 8.99 -2.00
N ARG A 93 11.05 9.08 -0.92
CA ARG A 93 11.98 10.18 -0.68
C ARG A 93 13.06 10.25 -1.75
N GLN A 94 13.60 9.10 -2.14
CA GLN A 94 14.59 9.01 -3.21
C GLN A 94 13.99 9.38 -4.57
N SER A 95 12.78 8.88 -4.89
CA SER A 95 12.02 9.23 -6.10
C SER A 95 11.83 10.74 -6.22
N TYR A 96 11.36 11.37 -5.15
CA TYR A 96 11.15 12.81 -5.09
C TYR A 96 12.43 13.63 -5.35
N ARG A 97 13.57 13.15 -4.84
CA ARG A 97 14.88 13.83 -5.05
C ARG A 97 15.45 13.64 -6.45
N ARG A 98 15.21 12.46 -7.03
CA ARG A 98 15.79 12.07 -8.32
C ARG A 98 15.02 12.66 -9.51
N ASP A 99 13.70 12.65 -9.45
CA ASP A 99 12.82 13.16 -10.51
C ASP A 99 11.57 13.82 -9.90
N ARG A 100 11.53 15.13 -9.93
CA ARG A 100 10.42 15.94 -9.42
C ARG A 100 9.21 15.97 -10.37
N GLY A 101 9.40 15.67 -11.64
CA GLY A 101 8.37 15.83 -12.66
C GLY A 101 7.05 15.15 -12.33
N PRO A 102 7.00 13.83 -12.05
CA PRO A 102 5.77 13.16 -11.65
C PRO A 102 5.13 13.74 -10.38
N TRP A 103 5.96 14.15 -9.41
CA TRP A 103 5.49 14.74 -8.16
C TRP A 103 4.85 16.11 -8.36
N ASP A 104 5.47 16.97 -9.16
CA ASP A 104 4.95 18.29 -9.46
C ASP A 104 3.64 18.20 -10.26
N ARG A 105 3.54 17.26 -11.22
CA ARG A 105 2.29 16.98 -11.94
C ARG A 105 1.19 16.45 -11.02
N LEU A 106 1.51 15.57 -10.08
CA LEU A 106 0.56 15.08 -9.10
C LEU A 106 0.06 16.23 -8.20
N LEU A 107 0.98 16.99 -7.64
CA LEU A 107 0.66 18.11 -6.71
C LEU A 107 -0.10 19.26 -7.37
N SER A 108 -0.02 19.39 -8.71
CA SER A 108 -0.78 20.39 -9.45
C SER A 108 -2.24 20.02 -9.71
N ARG A 109 -2.64 18.77 -9.41
CA ARG A 109 -4.04 18.33 -9.53
C ARG A 109 -4.90 18.89 -8.40
N ARG A 110 -6.21 18.98 -8.64
CA ARG A 110 -7.19 19.31 -7.60
C ARG A 110 -7.57 18.10 -6.77
N ARG A 111 -7.57 16.92 -7.41
CA ARG A 111 -8.00 15.65 -6.83
C ARG A 111 -7.22 14.50 -7.44
N VAL A 112 -6.99 13.48 -6.63
CA VAL A 112 -6.45 12.18 -7.07
C VAL A 112 -7.06 11.05 -6.26
N VAL A 113 -7.26 9.90 -6.88
CA VAL A 113 -7.62 8.64 -6.22
C VAL A 113 -6.48 7.65 -6.44
N LEU A 114 -5.67 7.44 -5.41
CA LEU A 114 -4.55 6.49 -5.42
C LEU A 114 -5.09 5.06 -5.41
N ALA A 115 -4.79 4.27 -6.42
CA ALA A 115 -5.37 2.94 -6.59
C ALA A 115 -4.33 1.83 -6.44
N CYS A 116 -4.69 0.78 -5.70
CA CYS A 116 -3.87 -0.40 -5.46
C CYS A 116 -4.72 -1.68 -5.37
N TYR A 117 -4.07 -2.84 -5.60
CA TYR A 117 -4.72 -4.15 -5.49
C TYR A 117 -5.02 -4.59 -4.05
N CYS A 118 -4.33 -4.03 -3.04
CA CYS A 118 -4.49 -4.42 -1.65
C CYS A 118 -5.94 -4.28 -1.17
N THR A 119 -6.43 -5.30 -0.47
CA THR A 119 -7.73 -5.27 0.21
C THR A 119 -7.66 -4.56 1.55
N ASP A 120 -6.53 -4.69 2.26
CA ASP A 120 -6.27 -4.01 3.53
C ASP A 120 -5.78 -2.57 3.26
N ALA A 121 -6.69 -1.62 3.44
CA ALA A 121 -6.41 -0.20 3.25
C ALA A 121 -5.40 0.35 4.28
N GLU A 122 -5.41 -0.18 5.50
CA GLU A 122 -4.55 0.31 6.59
C GLU A 122 -3.08 -0.08 6.39
N HIS A 123 -2.82 -1.23 5.75
CA HIS A 123 -1.49 -1.77 5.50
C HIS A 123 -1.16 -1.80 4.00
N CYS A 124 -1.27 -0.64 3.36
CA CYS A 124 -1.02 -0.47 1.94
C CYS A 124 -0.24 0.80 1.66
N HIS A 125 0.63 0.78 0.65
CA HIS A 125 1.43 1.95 0.26
C HIS A 125 0.57 3.14 -0.19
N ARG A 126 -0.66 2.92 -0.70
CA ARG A 126 -1.58 4.02 -1.02
C ARG A 126 -1.91 4.87 0.22
N ARG A 127 -2.01 4.25 1.40
CA ARG A 127 -2.20 4.98 2.65
C ARG A 127 -0.94 5.72 3.08
N ILE A 128 0.23 5.09 2.98
CA ILE A 128 1.50 5.77 3.31
C ILE A 128 1.68 7.00 2.41
N LEU A 129 1.51 6.84 1.11
CA LEU A 129 1.63 7.95 0.16
C LEU A 129 0.58 9.03 0.45
N GLY A 130 -0.68 8.66 0.58
CA GLY A 130 -1.80 9.59 0.72
C GLY A 130 -1.88 10.26 2.10
N ALA A 131 -1.71 9.51 3.19
CA ALA A 131 -1.91 10.00 4.54
C ALA A 131 -0.64 10.52 5.22
N GLU A 132 0.55 10.07 4.80
CA GLU A 132 1.79 10.41 5.49
C GLU A 132 2.74 11.26 4.65
N ILE A 133 2.86 10.99 3.34
CA ILE A 133 3.85 11.67 2.48
C ILE A 133 3.27 12.93 1.84
N LEU A 134 2.18 12.80 1.08
CA LEU A 134 1.60 13.92 0.33
C LEU A 134 1.13 15.09 1.21
N PRO A 135 0.61 14.88 2.43
CA PRO A 135 0.27 16.00 3.33
C PRO A 135 1.48 16.84 3.73
N ARG A 136 2.67 16.26 3.81
CA ARG A 136 3.92 17.02 4.08
C ARG A 136 4.33 17.91 2.90
N LEU A 137 3.74 17.68 1.73
CA LEU A 137 3.93 18.45 0.51
C LEU A 137 2.74 19.40 0.23
N GLY A 138 1.83 19.57 1.19
CA GLY A 138 0.71 20.51 1.12
C GLY A 138 -0.61 19.92 0.60
N ALA A 139 -0.70 18.60 0.41
CA ALA A 139 -1.97 17.95 0.06
C ALA A 139 -2.85 17.70 1.28
N VAL A 140 -4.13 17.41 1.05
CA VAL A 140 -5.11 17.03 2.07
C VAL A 140 -5.51 15.57 1.89
N TRP A 141 -5.30 14.76 2.92
CA TRP A 141 -5.79 13.38 2.95
C TRP A 141 -7.28 13.35 3.26
N CYS A 142 -8.07 12.72 2.39
CA CYS A 142 -9.53 12.63 2.49
C CYS A 142 -10.04 11.21 2.77
N GLY A 143 -9.14 10.22 2.89
CA GLY A 143 -9.50 8.83 3.21
C GLY A 143 -9.78 7.95 1.99
N GLU A 144 -10.36 6.78 2.24
CA GLU A 144 -10.78 5.88 1.17
C GLU A 144 -11.98 6.47 0.44
N ALA A 145 -11.93 6.45 -0.89
CA ALA A 145 -13.06 6.85 -1.73
C ALA A 145 -14.19 5.84 -1.58
N SER A 146 -15.41 6.32 -1.43
CA SER A 146 -16.59 5.45 -1.48
C SER A 146 -16.74 4.87 -2.89
N PRO A 147 -17.16 3.59 -2.99
CA PRO A 147 -17.40 2.96 -4.29
C PRO A 147 -18.54 3.63 -5.05
#